data_617d5a4becf72460f64244673224a3f6
#
_entry.id   617d5a4becf72460f64244673224a3f6
#
_cell.length_a   1.000
_cell.length_b   1.000
_cell.length_c   1.000
_cell.angle_alpha   90.00
_cell.angle_beta   90.00
_cell.angle_gamma   90.00
#
_symmetry.space_group_name_H-M   'P 1'
#
loop_
_entity.id
_entity.type
_entity.pdbx_description
1 polymer ?
#
loop_
_entity_poly.entity_id
_entity_poly.type
_entity_poly.pdbx_seq_one_letter_code
_entity_poly.pdbx_strand_id
1 'polypeptide(L)'
;MGMFVNPDNSAFQVALNSEIYVDKSGLIKYTNKVLNTLQGYICNSRPRRFGKSVTANMLTAYYSRGCNSEAMFADLEISKSTDFKKHLNQYDVIHLDIQWCMEPAGGSEQVVPYISERTIAELKEYYPDALPVETKSLPEALSQINALTGKKFIIIIDEWDVLIRDEASNAKAQEDYINFLRGMFKGTEPTKYIQLAYLTGILPIKKEKTQSALNNFDEFTMLSPSRLAPYIGFTEEEVKSLAEEYDQDFEEVKRWYDGYLLRDHQVYNPRAVVSVMLRGEYKSYWSETASYDTVVPLINMNYDGLKTAIIEMLSGSEVKVNTATFKNDTINIKSKDDVLTYMIHLGYLGYNQKLKTAFVPNEEIRQELTTAVESKPWNELLKFQQDSENLLDSTLDMDGVAVAVQIEKIHNEYASSIQYNNENSLSSVLTIAYLSVMQYYFKPIRELPTGRGFADFVFIPKPEYKSDYPALIVELKWNQNVRTAVQQIKDKKYPSSILSYSGDILLVGINYDKSTKEHQCLIERYEKD
;
A
#
# COMPACT_ATOMS: atom_id res chain seq x y z
N MET A 1 18.99 -25.90 -19.93
CA MET A 1 18.25 -24.96 -19.05
C MET A 1 19.22 -24.45 -18.03
N GLY A 2 19.43 -23.14 -17.96
CA GLY A 2 20.25 -22.51 -16.95
C GLY A 2 19.45 -22.08 -15.74
N MET A 3 20.12 -21.65 -14.69
CA MET A 3 19.51 -21.07 -13.51
C MET A 3 19.00 -19.65 -13.80
N PHE A 4 19.80 -18.86 -14.50
CA PHE A 4 19.49 -17.48 -14.89
C PHE A 4 19.09 -17.36 -16.36
N VAL A 5 19.73 -18.14 -17.26
CA VAL A 5 19.51 -18.06 -18.70
C VAL A 5 18.57 -19.19 -19.16
N ASN A 6 17.47 -18.82 -19.75
CA ASN A 6 16.41 -19.71 -20.19
C ASN A 6 15.96 -20.70 -19.08
N PRO A 7 15.58 -20.18 -17.88
CA PRO A 7 15.12 -21.04 -16.80
C PRO A 7 13.85 -21.81 -17.21
N ASP A 8 13.53 -22.86 -16.43
CA ASP A 8 12.35 -23.66 -16.63
C ASP A 8 11.06 -22.99 -16.12
N ASN A 9 9.95 -23.67 -16.22
CA ASN A 9 8.63 -23.19 -15.82
C ASN A 9 8.15 -23.76 -14.47
N SER A 10 9.00 -24.44 -13.71
CA SER A 10 8.63 -25.14 -12.47
C SER A 10 8.08 -24.19 -11.40
N ALA A 11 8.68 -22.99 -11.27
CA ALA A 11 8.21 -22.00 -10.31
C ALA A 11 6.79 -21.50 -10.60
N PHE A 12 6.41 -21.35 -11.87
CA PHE A 12 5.03 -21.02 -12.23
C PHE A 12 4.09 -22.21 -12.07
N GLN A 13 4.56 -23.44 -12.34
CA GLN A 13 3.76 -24.64 -12.08
C GLN A 13 3.36 -24.77 -10.60
N VAL A 14 4.25 -24.43 -9.68
CA VAL A 14 3.93 -24.41 -8.23
C VAL A 14 2.77 -23.45 -7.94
N ALA A 15 2.76 -22.29 -8.57
CA ALA A 15 1.67 -21.32 -8.40
C ALA A 15 0.34 -21.87 -8.98
N LEU A 16 0.37 -22.50 -10.16
CA LEU A 16 -0.82 -23.12 -10.76
C LEU A 16 -1.37 -24.30 -9.96
N ASN A 17 -0.51 -25.03 -9.25
CA ASN A 17 -0.90 -26.15 -8.41
C ASN A 17 -1.50 -25.72 -7.06
N SER A 18 -1.48 -24.41 -6.73
CA SER A 18 -2.05 -23.89 -5.49
C SER A 18 -3.57 -24.05 -5.51
N GLU A 19 -4.16 -24.31 -4.35
CA GLU A 19 -5.62 -24.48 -4.18
C GLU A 19 -6.39 -23.24 -4.69
N ILE A 20 -5.83 -22.05 -4.45
CA ILE A 20 -6.35 -20.80 -4.99
C ILE A 20 -5.28 -20.20 -5.92
N TYR A 21 -5.60 -20.15 -7.20
CA TYR A 21 -4.83 -19.42 -8.21
C TYR A 21 -5.77 -18.49 -8.99
N VAL A 22 -5.41 -17.21 -9.05
CA VAL A 22 -6.16 -16.21 -9.82
C VAL A 22 -5.36 -15.87 -11.07
N ASP A 23 -5.99 -16.03 -12.23
CA ASP A 23 -5.34 -15.83 -13.54
C ASP A 23 -5.00 -14.35 -13.79
N LYS A 24 -3.72 -14.07 -13.91
CA LYS A 24 -3.17 -12.75 -14.27
C LYS A 24 -2.48 -12.75 -15.64
N SER A 25 -2.70 -13.80 -16.43
CA SER A 25 -2.05 -13.95 -17.74
C SER A 25 -2.47 -12.88 -18.76
N GLY A 26 -3.54 -12.14 -18.49
CA GLY A 26 -3.89 -10.93 -19.23
C GLY A 26 -2.78 -9.89 -19.32
N LEU A 27 -1.85 -9.84 -18.35
CA LEU A 27 -0.64 -9.02 -18.41
C LEU A 27 0.20 -9.31 -19.65
N ILE A 28 0.27 -10.58 -20.07
CA ILE A 28 1.06 -11.02 -21.22
C ILE A 28 0.58 -10.36 -22.52
N LYS A 29 -0.71 -10.07 -22.65
CA LYS A 29 -1.23 -9.31 -23.82
C LYS A 29 -0.57 -7.92 -23.91
N TYR A 30 -0.35 -7.27 -22.76
CA TYR A 30 0.34 -6.00 -22.74
C TYR A 30 1.82 -6.14 -23.04
N THR A 31 2.51 -7.10 -22.40
CA THR A 31 3.95 -7.30 -22.62
C THR A 31 4.24 -7.73 -24.06
N ASN A 32 3.42 -8.59 -24.68
CA ASN A 32 3.52 -8.94 -26.10
C ASN A 32 3.44 -7.70 -27.01
N LYS A 33 2.51 -6.80 -26.72
CA LYS A 33 2.29 -5.58 -27.52
C LYS A 33 3.49 -4.63 -27.49
N VAL A 34 4.24 -4.61 -26.40
CA VAL A 34 5.37 -3.66 -26.22
C VAL A 34 6.74 -4.28 -26.51
N LEU A 35 6.79 -5.56 -26.90
CA LEU A 35 8.04 -6.19 -27.34
C LEU A 35 8.71 -5.37 -28.44
N ASN A 36 10.02 -5.14 -28.33
CA ASN A 36 10.80 -4.36 -29.28
C ASN A 36 10.37 -2.89 -29.45
N THR A 37 9.75 -2.29 -28.43
CA THR A 37 9.36 -0.88 -28.43
C THR A 37 10.03 -0.11 -27.28
N LEU A 38 9.97 1.20 -27.30
CA LEU A 38 10.46 2.02 -26.19
C LEU A 38 9.67 1.79 -24.90
N GLN A 39 8.41 1.31 -24.97
CA GLN A 39 7.56 0.93 -23.84
C GLN A 39 7.87 -0.47 -23.33
N GLY A 40 8.79 -1.19 -23.93
CA GLY A 40 9.23 -2.53 -23.49
C GLY A 40 10.14 -2.52 -22.25
N TYR A 41 10.35 -1.36 -21.62
CA TYR A 41 11.05 -1.23 -20.36
C TYR A 41 10.05 -0.92 -19.25
N ILE A 42 9.72 -1.94 -18.46
CA ILE A 42 8.63 -1.89 -17.47
C ILE A 42 9.21 -2.07 -16.07
N CYS A 43 8.91 -1.15 -15.16
CA CYS A 43 9.13 -1.33 -13.73
C CYS A 43 7.79 -1.35 -13.00
N ASN A 44 7.41 -2.49 -12.44
CA ASN A 44 6.14 -2.66 -11.74
C ASN A 44 6.37 -2.85 -10.23
N SER A 45 6.05 -1.83 -9.45
CA SER A 45 6.27 -1.80 -8.01
C SER A 45 4.96 -1.96 -7.24
N ARG A 46 4.93 -2.94 -6.33
CA ARG A 46 3.79 -3.24 -5.44
C ARG A 46 4.30 -3.63 -4.05
N PRO A 47 3.50 -3.50 -3.01
CA PRO A 47 3.84 -3.97 -1.68
C PRO A 47 4.22 -5.46 -1.65
N ARG A 48 4.75 -5.90 -0.53
CA ARG A 48 5.00 -7.34 -0.32
C ARG A 48 3.72 -8.14 -0.49
N ARG A 49 3.83 -9.37 -1.06
CA ARG A 49 2.73 -10.36 -1.16
C ARG A 49 1.61 -10.02 -2.13
N PHE A 50 1.80 -9.04 -2.99
CA PHE A 50 0.88 -8.74 -4.08
C PHE A 50 1.03 -9.66 -5.30
N GLY A 51 1.87 -10.71 -5.25
CA GLY A 51 2.03 -11.67 -6.34
C GLY A 51 3.07 -11.28 -7.40
N LYS A 52 4.01 -10.37 -7.07
CA LYS A 52 5.07 -9.91 -7.98
C LYS A 52 5.91 -11.05 -8.55
N SER A 53 6.46 -11.91 -7.68
CA SER A 53 7.29 -13.05 -8.09
C SER A 53 6.50 -14.09 -8.91
N VAL A 54 5.22 -14.30 -8.57
CA VAL A 54 4.34 -15.16 -9.38
C VAL A 54 4.21 -14.60 -10.80
N THR A 55 4.07 -13.29 -10.93
CA THR A 55 4.00 -12.62 -12.23
C THR A 55 5.32 -12.72 -13.00
N ALA A 56 6.47 -12.53 -12.34
CA ALA A 56 7.79 -12.71 -12.95
C ALA A 56 7.99 -14.16 -13.45
N ASN A 57 7.62 -15.14 -12.63
CA ASN A 57 7.67 -16.57 -12.98
C ASN A 57 6.71 -16.92 -14.14
N MET A 58 5.52 -16.33 -14.17
CA MET A 58 4.57 -16.48 -15.28
C MET A 58 5.16 -15.95 -16.59
N LEU A 59 5.75 -14.77 -16.59
CA LEU A 59 6.40 -14.20 -17.77
C LEU A 59 7.58 -15.07 -18.23
N THR A 60 8.38 -15.58 -17.30
CA THR A 60 9.47 -16.51 -17.59
C THR A 60 8.95 -17.80 -18.23
N ALA A 61 7.94 -18.44 -17.62
CA ALA A 61 7.33 -19.65 -18.17
C ALA A 61 6.75 -19.44 -19.57
N TYR A 62 6.19 -18.25 -19.82
CA TYR A 62 5.62 -17.94 -21.13
C TYR A 62 6.67 -17.66 -22.20
N TYR A 63 7.70 -16.87 -21.89
CA TYR A 63 8.66 -16.41 -22.90
C TYR A 63 9.85 -17.35 -23.12
N SER A 64 10.34 -18.02 -22.05
CA SER A 64 11.59 -18.77 -22.09
C SER A 64 11.55 -19.91 -23.10
N ARG A 65 12.49 -19.91 -24.05
CA ARG A 65 12.68 -21.03 -24.97
C ARG A 65 13.20 -22.31 -24.30
N GLY A 66 13.62 -22.20 -23.02
CA GLY A 66 13.94 -23.36 -22.18
C GLY A 66 12.73 -24.13 -21.68
N CYS A 67 11.52 -23.61 -21.92
CA CYS A 67 10.26 -24.16 -21.44
C CYS A 67 9.46 -24.89 -22.55
N ASN A 68 8.53 -25.73 -22.10
CA ASN A 68 7.41 -26.21 -22.89
C ASN A 68 6.14 -25.98 -22.06
N SER A 69 5.51 -24.83 -22.25
CA SER A 69 4.48 -24.32 -21.35
C SER A 69 3.08 -24.27 -21.99
N GLU A 70 2.87 -24.78 -23.19
CA GLU A 70 1.57 -24.67 -23.87
C GLU A 70 0.41 -25.21 -23.02
N ALA A 71 0.60 -26.35 -22.38
CA ALA A 71 -0.41 -26.93 -21.50
C ALA A 71 -0.71 -26.10 -20.25
N MET A 72 0.30 -25.41 -19.71
CA MET A 72 0.15 -24.55 -18.51
C MET A 72 -0.74 -23.32 -18.77
N PHE A 73 -0.73 -22.82 -19.99
CA PHE A 73 -1.48 -21.62 -20.38
C PHE A 73 -2.78 -21.93 -21.13
N ALA A 74 -3.10 -23.19 -21.40
CA ALA A 74 -4.20 -23.59 -22.28
C ALA A 74 -5.56 -23.03 -21.82
N ASP A 75 -5.81 -23.03 -20.52
CA ASP A 75 -7.07 -22.57 -19.92
C ASP A 75 -7.00 -21.12 -19.40
N LEU A 76 -5.85 -20.45 -19.51
CA LEU A 76 -5.66 -19.10 -19.02
C LEU A 76 -6.10 -18.04 -20.06
N GLU A 77 -6.36 -16.83 -19.61
CA GLU A 77 -6.86 -15.73 -20.44
C GLU A 77 -5.99 -15.44 -21.67
N ILE A 78 -4.68 -15.57 -21.55
CA ILE A 78 -3.74 -15.33 -22.66
C ILE A 78 -3.92 -16.31 -23.81
N SER A 79 -4.38 -17.54 -23.57
CA SER A 79 -4.59 -18.54 -24.62
C SER A 79 -5.60 -18.11 -25.67
N LYS A 80 -6.52 -17.19 -25.28
CA LYS A 80 -7.53 -16.59 -26.16
C LYS A 80 -6.98 -15.51 -27.07
N SER A 81 -5.71 -15.11 -26.90
CA SER A 81 -5.07 -14.07 -27.71
C SER A 81 -4.58 -14.64 -29.04
N THR A 82 -4.76 -13.90 -30.11
CA THR A 82 -4.35 -14.32 -31.47
C THR A 82 -2.83 -14.46 -31.63
N ASP A 83 -2.07 -13.82 -30.77
CA ASP A 83 -0.61 -13.82 -30.76
C ASP A 83 -0.01 -14.80 -29.72
N PHE A 84 -0.86 -15.55 -29.00
CA PHE A 84 -0.44 -16.48 -27.95
C PHE A 84 0.69 -17.40 -28.41
N LYS A 85 0.45 -18.21 -29.45
CA LYS A 85 1.44 -19.18 -29.95
C LYS A 85 2.65 -18.54 -30.64
N LYS A 86 2.51 -17.28 -31.09
CA LYS A 86 3.59 -16.56 -31.75
C LYS A 86 4.75 -16.25 -30.78
N HIS A 87 4.42 -16.02 -29.52
CA HIS A 87 5.39 -15.57 -28.52
C HIS A 87 5.71 -16.63 -27.45
N LEU A 88 4.88 -17.69 -27.36
CA LEU A 88 5.06 -18.74 -26.37
C LEU A 88 6.37 -19.51 -26.58
N ASN A 89 7.24 -19.48 -25.58
CA ASN A 89 8.54 -20.17 -25.53
C ASN A 89 9.49 -19.86 -26.71
N GLN A 90 9.50 -18.60 -27.18
CA GLN A 90 10.25 -18.21 -28.38
C GLN A 90 11.53 -17.41 -28.07
N TYR A 91 11.76 -17.00 -26.82
CA TYR A 91 12.78 -15.99 -26.53
C TYR A 91 13.88 -16.50 -25.60
N ASP A 92 15.06 -15.88 -25.73
CA ASP A 92 16.08 -15.97 -24.71
C ASP A 92 15.69 -15.10 -23.52
N VAL A 93 15.47 -15.73 -22.38
CA VAL A 93 15.08 -15.07 -21.14
C VAL A 93 16.23 -15.11 -20.15
N ILE A 94 16.53 -13.96 -19.54
CA ILE A 94 17.38 -13.86 -18.35
C ILE A 94 16.48 -13.48 -17.19
N HIS A 95 16.39 -14.35 -16.19
CA HIS A 95 15.60 -14.10 -14.97
C HIS A 95 16.53 -14.07 -13.75
N LEU A 96 16.53 -12.94 -13.05
CA LEU A 96 17.34 -12.68 -11.88
C LEU A 96 16.42 -12.38 -10.68
N ASP A 97 16.53 -13.16 -9.61
CA ASP A 97 15.97 -12.84 -8.29
C ASP A 97 17.10 -12.24 -7.45
N ILE A 98 17.05 -10.92 -7.23
CA ILE A 98 18.13 -10.21 -6.55
C ILE A 98 18.17 -10.56 -5.06
N GLN A 99 17.02 -10.80 -4.43
CA GLN A 99 16.94 -11.21 -3.03
C GLN A 99 17.63 -12.56 -2.81
N TRP A 100 17.35 -13.52 -3.69
CA TRP A 100 18.00 -14.84 -3.62
C TRP A 100 19.51 -14.75 -3.87
N CYS A 101 19.97 -13.87 -4.78
CA CYS A 101 21.37 -13.71 -5.10
C CYS A 101 22.22 -13.18 -3.93
N MET A 102 21.64 -12.56 -2.91
CA MET A 102 22.36 -11.95 -1.79
C MET A 102 23.18 -12.99 -1.00
N GLU A 103 22.58 -14.12 -0.68
CA GLU A 103 23.23 -15.15 0.12
C GLU A 103 24.36 -15.87 -0.64
N PRO A 104 24.14 -16.47 -1.83
CA PRO A 104 25.20 -17.15 -2.56
C PRO A 104 26.31 -16.22 -3.06
N ALA A 105 26.05 -14.91 -3.17
CA ALA A 105 27.08 -13.93 -3.46
C ALA A 105 28.01 -13.68 -2.26
N GLY A 106 27.57 -13.96 -1.03
CA GLY A 106 28.34 -13.66 0.18
C GLY A 106 28.22 -12.21 0.64
N GLY A 107 27.14 -11.51 0.27
CA GLY A 107 26.80 -10.17 0.70
C GLY A 107 26.58 -9.17 -0.43
N SER A 108 26.05 -8.01 -0.08
CA SER A 108 25.56 -6.99 -1.01
C SER A 108 26.59 -6.48 -2.03
N GLU A 109 27.87 -6.34 -1.62
CA GLU A 109 28.95 -5.87 -2.51
C GLU A 109 29.32 -6.89 -3.60
N GLN A 110 29.02 -8.17 -3.40
CA GLN A 110 29.36 -9.24 -4.32
C GLN A 110 28.19 -9.64 -5.25
N VAL A 111 27.01 -9.07 -5.07
CA VAL A 111 25.83 -9.42 -5.89
C VAL A 111 26.05 -9.14 -7.37
N VAL A 112 26.57 -7.97 -7.74
CA VAL A 112 26.83 -7.61 -9.14
C VAL A 112 27.90 -8.49 -9.79
N PRO A 113 29.08 -8.72 -9.16
CA PRO A 113 30.06 -9.70 -9.65
C PRO A 113 29.46 -11.10 -9.81
N TYR A 114 28.74 -11.60 -8.80
CA TYR A 114 28.12 -12.93 -8.81
C TYR A 114 27.14 -13.11 -9.95
N ILE A 115 26.18 -12.17 -10.10
CA ILE A 115 25.19 -12.21 -11.19
C ILE A 115 25.89 -12.19 -12.56
N SER A 116 26.89 -11.31 -12.72
CA SER A 116 27.61 -11.17 -14.00
C SER A 116 28.36 -12.45 -14.36
N GLU A 117 29.13 -12.99 -13.42
CA GLU A 117 29.95 -14.20 -13.64
C GLU A 117 29.06 -15.41 -13.97
N ARG A 118 28.02 -15.64 -13.16
CA ARG A 118 27.13 -16.82 -13.34
C ARG A 118 26.34 -16.73 -14.63
N THR A 119 25.76 -15.56 -14.92
CA THR A 119 24.97 -15.37 -16.15
C THR A 119 25.85 -15.49 -17.40
N ILE A 120 27.07 -14.91 -17.38
CA ILE A 120 28.02 -15.05 -18.51
C ILE A 120 28.44 -16.50 -18.69
N ALA A 121 28.68 -17.26 -17.62
CA ALA A 121 29.02 -18.69 -17.72
C ALA A 121 27.92 -19.47 -18.44
N GLU A 122 26.64 -19.25 -18.05
CA GLU A 122 25.51 -19.89 -18.72
C GLU A 122 25.34 -19.41 -20.18
N LEU A 123 25.54 -18.10 -20.46
CA LEU A 123 25.50 -17.58 -21.83
C LEU A 123 26.57 -18.22 -22.73
N LYS A 124 27.76 -18.53 -22.21
CA LYS A 124 28.83 -19.24 -22.95
C LYS A 124 28.42 -20.64 -23.37
N GLU A 125 27.58 -21.33 -22.58
CA GLU A 125 27.05 -22.64 -22.96
C GLU A 125 26.09 -22.54 -24.16
N TYR A 126 25.26 -21.48 -24.21
CA TYR A 126 24.31 -21.24 -25.30
C TYR A 126 24.95 -20.62 -26.54
N TYR A 127 26.02 -19.82 -26.35
CA TYR A 127 26.67 -19.03 -27.39
C TYR A 127 28.20 -19.14 -27.31
N PRO A 128 28.76 -20.37 -27.45
CA PRO A 128 30.18 -20.60 -27.24
C PRO A 128 31.07 -19.80 -28.19
N ASP A 129 30.63 -19.54 -29.42
CA ASP A 129 31.39 -18.82 -30.43
C ASP A 129 31.27 -17.30 -30.32
N ALA A 130 30.37 -16.80 -29.51
CA ALA A 130 30.06 -15.37 -29.43
C ALA A 130 30.79 -14.65 -28.28
N LEU A 131 31.29 -15.37 -27.28
CA LEU A 131 31.83 -14.78 -26.07
C LEU A 131 33.31 -15.16 -25.86
N PRO A 132 34.24 -14.20 -25.92
CA PRO A 132 35.62 -14.37 -25.49
C PRO A 132 35.70 -14.87 -24.04
N VAL A 133 36.80 -15.59 -23.74
CA VAL A 133 37.01 -16.17 -22.40
C VAL A 133 37.10 -15.09 -21.33
N GLU A 134 37.69 -13.94 -21.64
CA GLU A 134 37.93 -12.81 -20.77
C GLU A 134 36.74 -11.90 -20.54
N THR A 135 35.59 -12.11 -21.21
CA THR A 135 34.39 -11.29 -21.04
C THR A 135 33.89 -11.38 -19.59
N LYS A 136 33.82 -10.24 -18.89
CA LYS A 136 33.40 -10.11 -17.47
C LYS A 136 32.18 -9.21 -17.27
N SER A 137 31.84 -8.40 -18.27
CA SER A 137 30.70 -7.46 -18.20
C SER A 137 29.48 -8.08 -18.85
N LEU A 138 28.39 -8.25 -18.09
CA LEU A 138 27.14 -8.80 -18.61
C LEU A 138 26.55 -7.96 -19.75
N PRO A 139 26.46 -6.61 -19.66
CA PRO A 139 26.02 -5.78 -20.79
C PRO A 139 26.87 -5.97 -22.04
N GLU A 140 28.20 -6.10 -21.89
CA GLU A 140 29.12 -6.36 -23.01
C GLU A 140 28.87 -7.72 -23.63
N ALA A 141 28.68 -8.77 -22.82
CA ALA A 141 28.36 -10.12 -23.28
C ALA A 141 27.08 -10.12 -24.15
N LEU A 142 26.02 -9.45 -23.68
CA LEU A 142 24.77 -9.36 -24.43
C LEU A 142 24.92 -8.62 -25.75
N SER A 143 25.70 -7.54 -25.75
CA SER A 143 26.03 -6.78 -26.97
C SER A 143 26.82 -7.62 -27.98
N GLN A 144 27.82 -8.39 -27.53
CA GLN A 144 28.62 -9.27 -28.37
C GLN A 144 27.77 -10.39 -29.00
N ILE A 145 26.91 -11.04 -28.20
CA ILE A 145 25.98 -12.06 -28.71
C ILE A 145 25.04 -11.46 -29.75
N ASN A 146 24.47 -10.28 -29.48
CA ASN A 146 23.59 -9.61 -30.43
C ASN A 146 24.31 -9.25 -31.73
N ALA A 147 25.52 -8.71 -31.64
CA ALA A 147 26.30 -8.31 -32.80
C ALA A 147 26.61 -9.50 -33.72
N LEU A 148 26.89 -10.68 -33.14
CA LEU A 148 27.23 -11.88 -33.92
C LEU A 148 25.98 -12.63 -34.43
N THR A 149 24.93 -12.72 -33.61
CA THR A 149 23.79 -13.63 -33.86
C THR A 149 22.48 -12.91 -34.20
N GLY A 150 22.39 -11.62 -33.97
CA GLY A 150 21.14 -10.85 -34.05
C GLY A 150 20.13 -11.16 -32.94
N LYS A 151 20.47 -12.02 -31.98
CA LYS A 151 19.57 -12.40 -30.89
C LYS A 151 19.33 -11.26 -29.91
N LYS A 152 18.12 -11.21 -29.40
CA LYS A 152 17.70 -10.26 -28.37
C LYS A 152 17.15 -11.03 -27.16
N PHE A 153 17.19 -10.36 -26.01
CA PHE A 153 16.87 -10.96 -24.73
C PHE A 153 15.63 -10.31 -24.10
N ILE A 154 14.85 -11.11 -23.40
CA ILE A 154 13.88 -10.66 -22.41
C ILE A 154 14.58 -10.75 -21.05
N ILE A 155 14.64 -9.61 -20.34
CA ILE A 155 15.31 -9.54 -19.05
C ILE A 155 14.26 -9.30 -17.97
N ILE A 156 14.15 -10.22 -17.02
CA ILE A 156 13.23 -10.17 -15.88
C ILE A 156 14.08 -10.07 -14.62
N ILE A 157 13.84 -9.04 -13.81
CA ILE A 157 14.51 -8.86 -12.52
C ILE A 157 13.44 -8.77 -11.43
N ASP A 158 13.40 -9.78 -10.57
CA ASP A 158 12.53 -9.80 -9.38
C ASP A 158 13.27 -9.22 -8.18
N GLU A 159 12.52 -8.55 -7.27
CA GLU A 159 13.03 -7.85 -6.09
C GLU A 159 14.22 -6.90 -6.43
N TRP A 160 14.08 -6.16 -7.57
CA TRP A 160 15.14 -5.30 -8.09
C TRP A 160 15.66 -4.28 -7.06
N ASP A 161 14.81 -3.88 -6.12
CA ASP A 161 15.05 -2.79 -5.16
C ASP A 161 15.63 -3.25 -3.81
N VAL A 162 15.90 -4.54 -3.63
CA VAL A 162 16.34 -5.09 -2.33
C VAL A 162 17.62 -4.41 -1.81
N LEU A 163 18.62 -4.18 -2.67
CA LEU A 163 19.86 -3.48 -2.30
C LEU A 163 19.62 -2.00 -1.94
N ILE A 164 18.59 -1.39 -2.50
CA ILE A 164 18.23 0.01 -2.22
C ILE A 164 17.44 0.13 -0.91
N ARG A 165 16.63 -0.87 -0.61
CA ARG A 165 15.70 -0.89 0.53
C ARG A 165 16.34 -1.47 1.78
N ASP A 166 16.94 -2.65 1.67
CA ASP A 166 17.36 -3.45 2.82
C ASP A 166 18.84 -3.22 3.18
N GLU A 167 19.68 -2.76 2.22
CA GLU A 167 21.10 -2.45 2.41
C GLU A 167 21.39 -0.94 2.46
N ALA A 168 20.51 -0.19 3.14
CA ALA A 168 20.58 1.28 3.19
C ALA A 168 21.91 1.81 3.76
N SER A 169 22.61 1.04 4.60
CA SER A 169 23.90 1.40 5.17
C SER A 169 25.09 1.20 4.22
N ASN A 170 24.95 0.41 3.14
CA ASN A 170 26.01 0.12 2.19
C ASN A 170 25.86 0.96 0.91
N ALA A 171 26.23 2.22 0.99
CA ALA A 171 26.13 3.16 -0.13
C ALA A 171 26.93 2.71 -1.37
N LYS A 172 28.07 2.02 -1.17
CA LYS A 172 28.91 1.52 -2.26
C LYS A 172 28.19 0.42 -3.03
N ALA A 173 27.66 -0.58 -2.34
CA ALA A 173 26.90 -1.65 -2.98
C ALA A 173 25.69 -1.12 -3.77
N GLN A 174 25.00 -0.11 -3.23
CA GLN A 174 23.91 0.56 -3.93
C GLN A 174 24.38 1.26 -5.20
N GLU A 175 25.50 2.00 -5.13
CA GLU A 175 26.05 2.72 -6.29
C GLU A 175 26.51 1.74 -7.37
N ASP A 176 27.24 0.68 -6.99
CA ASP A 176 27.71 -0.36 -7.91
C ASP A 176 26.53 -1.05 -8.61
N TYR A 177 25.47 -1.35 -7.85
CA TYR A 177 24.27 -1.96 -8.40
C TYR A 177 23.50 -1.03 -9.35
N ILE A 178 23.31 0.25 -9.00
CA ILE A 178 22.69 1.23 -9.88
C ILE A 178 23.51 1.42 -11.16
N ASN A 179 24.83 1.44 -11.06
CA ASN A 179 25.71 1.54 -12.22
C ASN A 179 25.62 0.28 -13.11
N PHE A 180 25.50 -0.90 -12.52
CA PHE A 180 25.22 -2.14 -13.26
C PHE A 180 23.90 -2.04 -14.02
N LEU A 181 22.80 -1.64 -13.36
CA LEU A 181 21.49 -1.47 -14.03
C LEU A 181 21.53 -0.42 -15.14
N ARG A 182 22.30 0.66 -14.95
CA ARG A 182 22.52 1.65 -16.03
C ARG A 182 23.25 1.06 -17.22
N GLY A 183 24.27 0.27 -16.98
CA GLY A 183 24.99 -0.44 -18.03
C GLY A 183 24.09 -1.41 -18.80
N MET A 184 23.21 -2.10 -18.07
CA MET A 184 22.27 -3.04 -18.66
C MET A 184 21.19 -2.37 -19.53
N PHE A 185 20.67 -1.20 -19.11
CA PHE A 185 19.40 -0.69 -19.66
C PHE A 185 19.49 0.69 -20.29
N LYS A 186 20.52 1.51 -20.00
CA LYS A 186 20.53 2.92 -20.41
C LYS A 186 21.43 3.15 -21.63
N GLY A 187 20.96 3.94 -22.56
CA GLY A 187 21.68 4.31 -23.77
C GLY A 187 21.18 3.59 -25.01
N THR A 188 21.89 3.77 -26.12
CA THR A 188 21.50 3.19 -27.42
C THR A 188 21.84 1.70 -27.52
N GLU A 189 22.96 1.28 -26.94
CA GLU A 189 23.44 -0.11 -27.08
C GLU A 189 22.44 -1.12 -26.52
N PRO A 190 21.85 -0.95 -25.30
CA PRO A 190 20.84 -1.85 -24.78
C PRO A 190 19.63 -2.05 -25.69
N THR A 191 19.22 -1.05 -26.47
CA THR A 191 18.06 -1.18 -27.38
C THR A 191 18.29 -2.20 -28.50
N LYS A 192 19.54 -2.55 -28.79
CA LYS A 192 19.88 -3.55 -29.81
C LYS A 192 19.66 -4.97 -29.32
N TYR A 193 20.01 -5.26 -28.06
CA TYR A 193 19.96 -6.62 -27.49
C TYR A 193 18.77 -6.85 -26.53
N ILE A 194 18.07 -5.81 -26.07
CA ILE A 194 16.86 -5.99 -25.24
C ILE A 194 15.60 -5.98 -26.11
N GLN A 195 14.75 -6.95 -25.87
CA GLN A 195 13.43 -7.05 -26.48
C GLN A 195 12.32 -6.66 -25.52
N LEU A 196 12.49 -6.99 -24.22
CA LEU A 196 11.64 -6.61 -23.10
C LEU A 196 12.51 -6.56 -21.84
N ALA A 197 12.32 -5.56 -21.00
CA ALA A 197 12.85 -5.52 -19.65
C ALA A 197 11.68 -5.38 -18.67
N TYR A 198 11.57 -6.31 -17.72
CA TYR A 198 10.53 -6.31 -16.70
C TYR A 198 11.16 -6.39 -15.32
N LEU A 199 11.11 -5.29 -14.58
CA LEU A 199 11.58 -5.18 -13.21
C LEU A 199 10.38 -5.22 -12.28
N THR A 200 10.48 -5.98 -11.19
CA THR A 200 9.48 -5.97 -10.13
C THR A 200 10.13 -5.85 -8.77
N GLY A 201 9.51 -5.08 -7.87
CA GLY A 201 9.98 -4.77 -6.54
C GLY A 201 8.91 -4.04 -5.72
N ILE A 202 9.31 -3.46 -4.61
CA ILE A 202 8.43 -2.66 -3.75
C ILE A 202 8.54 -1.18 -4.11
N LEU A 203 9.77 -0.68 -4.20
CA LEU A 203 10.01 0.73 -4.49
C LEU A 203 10.01 1.03 -5.99
N PRO A 204 9.54 2.23 -6.38
CA PRO A 204 9.84 2.78 -7.68
C PRO A 204 11.34 3.01 -7.86
N ILE A 205 11.77 3.22 -9.10
CA ILE A 205 13.17 3.43 -9.41
C ILE A 205 13.71 4.67 -8.67
N LYS A 206 14.88 4.50 -8.03
CA LYS A 206 15.56 5.56 -7.27
C LYS A 206 15.72 6.82 -8.09
N LYS A 207 15.38 7.97 -7.49
CA LYS A 207 15.54 9.29 -8.11
C LYS A 207 16.90 9.89 -7.74
N GLU A 208 17.66 10.28 -8.76
CA GLU A 208 18.85 11.09 -8.60
C GLU A 208 18.54 12.54 -8.96
N LYS A 209 18.71 13.46 -8.01
CA LYS A 209 18.24 14.85 -8.13
C LYS A 209 16.73 14.89 -8.43
N THR A 210 16.34 15.14 -9.69
CA THR A 210 14.94 15.24 -10.14
C THR A 210 14.53 14.16 -11.13
N GLN A 211 15.44 13.27 -11.54
CA GLN A 211 15.19 12.23 -12.55
C GLN A 211 15.37 10.84 -11.95
N SER A 212 14.65 9.87 -12.52
CA SER A 212 14.88 8.45 -12.23
C SER A 212 16.28 8.03 -12.70
N ALA A 213 16.94 7.15 -11.93
CA ALA A 213 18.23 6.57 -12.30
C ALA A 213 18.15 5.82 -13.64
N LEU A 214 16.99 5.22 -13.96
CA LEU A 214 16.65 4.52 -15.19
C LEU A 214 15.43 5.19 -15.83
N ASN A 215 15.62 6.39 -16.39
CA ASN A 215 14.56 7.24 -16.92
C ASN A 215 13.90 6.74 -18.23
N ASN A 216 14.33 5.61 -18.74
CA ASN A 216 13.76 4.92 -19.90
C ASN A 216 12.73 3.85 -19.53
N PHE A 217 12.49 3.62 -18.24
CA PHE A 217 11.45 2.70 -17.78
C PHE A 217 10.11 3.40 -17.61
N ASP A 218 9.05 2.74 -18.06
CA ASP A 218 7.67 3.04 -17.66
C ASP A 218 7.42 2.46 -16.27
N GLU A 219 7.18 3.34 -15.30
CA GLU A 219 7.00 2.96 -13.89
C GLU A 219 5.51 2.83 -13.54
N PHE A 220 5.11 1.65 -13.05
CA PHE A 220 3.78 1.33 -12.59
C PHE A 220 3.81 1.08 -11.07
N THR A 221 3.37 2.06 -10.29
CA THR A 221 3.57 2.11 -8.84
C THR A 221 2.25 2.21 -8.08
N MET A 222 2.28 2.21 -6.75
CA MET A 222 1.11 2.49 -5.92
C MET A 222 0.56 3.91 -6.16
N LEU A 223 1.42 4.86 -6.52
CA LEU A 223 1.03 6.24 -6.82
C LEU A 223 0.56 6.42 -8.28
N SER A 224 1.06 5.62 -9.20
CA SER A 224 0.77 5.69 -10.63
C SER A 224 0.64 4.29 -11.25
N PRO A 225 -0.44 3.56 -10.94
CA PRO A 225 -0.59 2.16 -11.36
C PRO A 225 -0.96 2.00 -12.83
N SER A 226 -1.57 3.02 -13.46
CA SER A 226 -1.95 3.05 -14.86
C SER A 226 -2.69 1.77 -15.30
N ARG A 227 -2.38 1.26 -16.51
CA ARG A 227 -3.04 0.09 -17.11
C ARG A 227 -2.65 -1.26 -16.51
N LEU A 228 -1.62 -1.31 -15.67
CA LEU A 228 -1.19 -2.54 -15.00
C LEU A 228 -1.85 -2.74 -13.62
N ALA A 229 -2.76 -1.84 -13.22
CA ALA A 229 -3.47 -1.91 -11.95
C ALA A 229 -4.08 -3.31 -11.65
N PRO A 230 -4.82 -3.98 -12.56
CA PRO A 230 -5.54 -5.22 -12.23
C PRO A 230 -4.65 -6.48 -12.25
N TYR A 231 -3.40 -6.38 -12.71
CA TYR A 231 -2.58 -7.58 -12.96
C TYR A 231 -1.68 -7.99 -11.80
N ILE A 232 -1.53 -7.15 -10.79
CA ILE A 232 -0.75 -7.47 -9.58
C ILE A 232 -1.57 -7.09 -8.35
N GLY A 233 -1.91 -8.09 -7.54
CA GLY A 233 -2.95 -8.04 -6.54
C GLY A 233 -4.25 -8.68 -7.06
N PHE A 234 -5.26 -8.86 -6.21
CA PHE A 234 -6.58 -9.34 -6.61
C PHE A 234 -7.54 -8.18 -6.76
N THR A 235 -8.33 -8.16 -7.82
CA THR A 235 -9.39 -7.16 -8.03
C THR A 235 -10.61 -7.47 -7.17
N GLU A 236 -11.49 -6.50 -6.97
CA GLU A 236 -12.72 -6.68 -6.19
C GLU A 236 -13.61 -7.79 -6.77
N GLU A 237 -13.71 -7.87 -8.11
CA GLU A 237 -14.50 -8.92 -8.78
C GLU A 237 -13.94 -10.32 -8.52
N GLU A 238 -12.61 -10.47 -8.57
CA GLU A 238 -11.94 -11.73 -8.27
C GLU A 238 -12.13 -12.13 -6.81
N VAL A 239 -12.00 -11.18 -5.88
CA VAL A 239 -12.20 -11.43 -4.44
C VAL A 239 -13.64 -11.79 -4.14
N LYS A 240 -14.61 -11.12 -4.79
CA LYS A 240 -16.03 -11.45 -4.64
C LYS A 240 -16.34 -12.87 -5.11
N SER A 241 -15.78 -13.27 -6.26
CA SER A 241 -15.95 -14.65 -6.76
C SER A 241 -15.34 -15.68 -5.81
N LEU A 242 -14.17 -15.39 -5.24
CA LEU A 242 -13.55 -16.26 -4.22
C LEU A 242 -14.37 -16.33 -2.93
N ALA A 243 -14.92 -15.21 -2.47
CA ALA A 243 -15.75 -15.17 -1.27
C ALA A 243 -17.02 -16.03 -1.45
N GLU A 244 -17.65 -15.98 -2.63
CA GLU A 244 -18.79 -16.84 -2.98
C GLU A 244 -18.38 -18.31 -3.04
N GLU A 245 -17.22 -18.65 -3.63
CA GLU A 245 -16.72 -20.03 -3.75
C GLU A 245 -16.38 -20.67 -2.39
N TYR A 246 -15.80 -19.87 -1.48
CA TYR A 246 -15.33 -20.34 -0.17
C TYR A 246 -16.30 -20.03 0.99
N ASP A 247 -17.53 -19.63 0.69
CA ASP A 247 -18.59 -19.31 1.66
C ASP A 247 -18.13 -18.29 2.73
N GLN A 248 -17.46 -17.22 2.28
CA GLN A 248 -17.03 -16.11 3.12
C GLN A 248 -17.92 -14.88 2.90
N ASP A 249 -18.17 -14.11 3.96
CA ASP A 249 -18.88 -12.82 3.85
C ASP A 249 -18.00 -11.78 3.13
N PHE A 250 -18.41 -11.42 1.91
CA PHE A 250 -17.66 -10.47 1.10
C PHE A 250 -17.51 -9.09 1.75
N GLU A 251 -18.54 -8.60 2.47
CA GLU A 251 -18.46 -7.30 3.13
C GLU A 251 -17.45 -7.33 4.29
N GLU A 252 -17.34 -8.45 4.98
CA GLU A 252 -16.33 -8.65 6.01
C GLU A 252 -14.92 -8.77 5.40
N VAL A 253 -14.75 -9.52 4.31
CA VAL A 253 -13.49 -9.58 3.55
C VAL A 253 -13.07 -8.18 3.09
N LYS A 254 -14.02 -7.39 2.59
CA LYS A 254 -13.79 -6.01 2.17
C LYS A 254 -13.34 -5.12 3.33
N ARG A 255 -14.02 -5.18 4.46
CA ARG A 255 -13.65 -4.43 5.67
C ARG A 255 -12.22 -4.71 6.11
N TRP A 256 -11.81 -5.98 6.05
CA TRP A 256 -10.50 -6.41 6.54
C TRP A 256 -9.35 -6.17 5.57
N TYR A 257 -9.57 -6.29 4.25
CA TYR A 257 -8.46 -6.43 3.30
C TYR A 257 -8.53 -5.53 2.06
N ASP A 258 -9.59 -4.70 1.90
CA ASP A 258 -9.69 -3.72 0.81
C ASP A 258 -8.84 -2.45 1.09
N GLY A 259 -8.98 -1.44 0.25
CA GLY A 259 -8.51 -0.07 0.48
C GLY A 259 -7.35 0.38 -0.39
N TYR A 260 -6.94 -0.41 -1.38
CA TYR A 260 -5.96 0.04 -2.36
C TYR A 260 -6.64 0.37 -3.69
N LEU A 261 -7.13 1.62 -3.80
CA LEU A 261 -7.70 2.11 -5.06
C LEU A 261 -6.57 2.43 -6.05
N LEU A 262 -6.31 1.50 -6.95
CA LEU A 262 -5.34 1.65 -8.01
C LEU A 262 -6.03 2.06 -9.32
N ARG A 263 -6.03 3.34 -9.64
CA ARG A 263 -6.81 3.95 -10.73
C ARG A 263 -8.32 3.74 -10.51
N ASP A 264 -8.92 2.83 -11.26
CA ASP A 264 -10.36 2.53 -11.23
C ASP A 264 -10.64 1.14 -10.60
N HIS A 265 -9.62 0.46 -10.08
CA HIS A 265 -9.71 -0.88 -9.51
C HIS A 265 -9.44 -0.85 -8.00
N GLN A 266 -10.33 -1.43 -7.23
CA GLN A 266 -10.03 -1.86 -5.87
C GLN A 266 -9.16 -3.11 -5.96
N VAL A 267 -8.02 -3.09 -5.28
CA VAL A 267 -7.03 -4.15 -5.33
C VAL A 267 -6.70 -4.61 -3.91
N TYR A 268 -6.73 -5.90 -3.69
CA TYR A 268 -6.54 -6.58 -2.42
C TYR A 268 -5.19 -7.26 -2.37
N ASN A 269 -4.66 -7.44 -1.15
CA ASN A 269 -3.48 -8.27 -0.94
C ASN A 269 -3.82 -9.76 -1.12
N PRO A 270 -3.26 -10.46 -2.14
CA PRO A 270 -3.56 -11.86 -2.39
C PRO A 270 -3.31 -12.78 -1.20
N ARG A 271 -2.23 -12.53 -0.42
CA ARG A 271 -1.88 -13.38 0.72
C ARG A 271 -2.94 -13.33 1.81
N ALA A 272 -3.44 -12.16 2.13
CA ALA A 272 -4.50 -12.00 3.13
C ALA A 272 -5.80 -12.64 2.65
N VAL A 273 -6.20 -12.36 1.40
CA VAL A 273 -7.41 -12.96 0.79
C VAL A 273 -7.34 -14.49 0.76
N VAL A 274 -6.26 -15.06 0.23
CA VAL A 274 -6.09 -16.53 0.20
C VAL A 274 -6.14 -17.11 1.61
N SER A 275 -5.52 -16.45 2.59
CA SER A 275 -5.49 -16.95 3.96
C SER A 275 -6.88 -16.95 4.60
N VAL A 276 -7.70 -15.92 4.42
CA VAL A 276 -9.07 -15.90 4.96
C VAL A 276 -9.97 -16.91 4.25
N MET A 277 -9.87 -17.04 2.91
CA MET A 277 -10.64 -18.05 2.17
C MET A 277 -10.38 -19.46 2.69
N LEU A 278 -9.10 -19.83 2.91
CA LEU A 278 -8.73 -21.18 3.35
C LEU A 278 -8.95 -21.44 4.84
N ARG A 279 -8.96 -20.40 5.70
CA ARG A 279 -9.00 -20.56 7.15
C ARG A 279 -10.32 -20.13 7.79
N GLY A 280 -11.08 -19.24 7.14
CA GLY A 280 -12.30 -18.62 7.70
C GLY A 280 -12.05 -17.70 8.89
N GLU A 281 -10.80 -17.26 9.11
CA GLU A 281 -10.42 -16.41 10.25
C GLU A 281 -10.11 -14.99 9.76
N TYR A 282 -10.82 -14.00 10.29
CA TYR A 282 -10.56 -12.58 10.02
C TYR A 282 -9.56 -12.04 11.04
N LYS A 283 -8.33 -11.84 10.61
CA LYS A 283 -7.21 -11.32 11.43
C LYS A 283 -6.15 -10.69 10.56
N SER A 284 -5.15 -10.03 11.17
CA SER A 284 -3.98 -9.60 10.41
C SER A 284 -3.12 -10.81 9.99
N TYR A 285 -2.98 -10.99 8.69
CA TYR A 285 -2.00 -11.88 8.06
C TYR A 285 -0.72 -11.14 7.66
N TRP A 286 -0.73 -9.81 7.79
CA TRP A 286 0.43 -8.97 7.50
C TRP A 286 1.56 -9.18 8.51
N SER A 287 1.21 -9.28 9.80
CA SER A 287 2.14 -9.46 10.92
C SER A 287 2.87 -10.81 10.93
N GLU A 288 2.30 -11.85 10.33
CA GLU A 288 2.95 -13.18 10.28
C GLU A 288 4.34 -13.17 9.60
N THR A 289 4.86 -12.01 9.16
CA THR A 289 6.02 -11.95 8.26
C THR A 289 6.96 -10.76 8.42
N ALA A 290 7.23 -10.33 9.64
CA ALA A 290 8.31 -9.38 9.94
C ALA A 290 8.09 -7.90 9.51
N SER A 291 6.87 -7.49 9.23
CA SER A 291 6.58 -6.11 8.84
C SER A 291 6.61 -5.10 10.00
N TYR A 292 6.43 -5.59 11.23
CA TYR A 292 6.49 -4.77 12.45
C TYR A 292 7.84 -4.03 12.59
N ASP A 293 8.95 -4.75 12.37
CA ASP A 293 10.30 -4.17 12.46
C ASP A 293 10.57 -3.10 11.39
N THR A 294 9.80 -3.08 10.31
CA THR A 294 9.93 -2.08 9.25
C THR A 294 9.15 -0.81 9.57
N VAL A 295 7.93 -0.91 10.09
CA VAL A 295 7.06 0.25 10.29
C VAL A 295 7.38 1.03 11.56
N VAL A 296 7.76 0.35 12.64
CA VAL A 296 8.08 0.98 13.93
C VAL A 296 9.19 2.04 13.83
N PRO A 297 10.33 1.78 13.16
CA PRO A 297 11.33 2.83 12.97
C PRO A 297 10.81 4.04 12.20
N LEU A 298 9.96 3.82 11.20
CA LEU A 298 9.41 4.90 10.35
C LEU A 298 8.50 5.83 11.14
N ILE A 299 7.53 5.27 11.88
CA ILE A 299 6.60 6.08 12.66
C ILE A 299 7.25 6.75 13.88
N ASN A 300 8.40 6.23 14.33
CA ASN A 300 9.20 6.80 15.41
C ASN A 300 10.18 7.89 14.94
N MET A 301 10.28 8.15 13.63
CA MET A 301 11.06 9.28 13.13
C MET A 301 10.47 10.59 13.64
N ASN A 302 11.33 11.44 14.21
CA ASN A 302 10.90 12.69 14.84
C ASN A 302 10.73 13.83 13.81
N TYR A 303 9.82 13.62 12.83
CA TYR A 303 9.43 14.67 11.88
C TYR A 303 8.17 15.39 12.38
N ASP A 304 8.19 16.73 12.28
CA ASP A 304 7.06 17.56 12.69
C ASP A 304 5.76 17.16 11.96
N GLY A 305 4.71 16.94 12.75
CA GLY A 305 3.39 16.52 12.28
C GLY A 305 3.26 15.06 11.85
N LEU A 306 4.32 14.22 11.92
CA LEU A 306 4.22 12.80 11.53
C LEU A 306 3.31 12.03 12.49
N LYS A 307 3.53 12.17 13.80
CA LYS A 307 2.71 11.48 14.80
C LYS A 307 1.24 11.88 14.70
N THR A 308 0.98 13.18 14.57
CA THR A 308 -0.39 13.71 14.36
C THR A 308 -1.03 13.10 13.12
N ALA A 309 -0.31 13.03 12.00
CA ALA A 309 -0.81 12.45 10.76
C ALA A 309 -1.18 10.95 10.91
N ILE A 310 -0.34 10.17 11.60
CA ILE A 310 -0.63 8.74 11.87
C ILE A 310 -1.89 8.60 12.73
N ILE A 311 -2.03 9.40 13.78
CA ILE A 311 -3.20 9.40 14.65
C ILE A 311 -4.48 9.78 13.88
N GLU A 312 -4.42 10.86 13.07
CA GLU A 312 -5.54 11.28 12.23
C GLU A 312 -5.97 10.16 11.26
N MET A 313 -5.02 9.46 10.66
CA MET A 313 -5.33 8.34 9.75
C MET A 313 -5.87 7.11 10.50
N LEU A 314 -5.37 6.80 11.70
CA LEU A 314 -5.94 5.75 12.57
C LEU A 314 -7.37 6.08 12.99
N SER A 315 -7.70 7.36 13.19
CA SER A 315 -9.07 7.82 13.46
C SER A 315 -9.99 7.82 12.22
N GLY A 316 -9.48 7.36 11.07
CA GLY A 316 -10.24 7.25 9.81
C GLY A 316 -10.25 8.51 8.96
N SER A 317 -9.45 9.52 9.28
CA SER A 317 -9.27 10.72 8.45
C SER A 317 -8.28 10.47 7.32
N GLU A 318 -8.36 11.30 6.28
CA GLU A 318 -7.35 11.34 5.22
C GLU A 318 -6.41 12.53 5.45
N VAL A 319 -5.10 12.32 5.25
CA VAL A 319 -4.07 13.35 5.44
C VAL A 319 -3.43 13.70 4.10
N LYS A 320 -3.27 14.99 3.82
CA LYS A 320 -2.58 15.46 2.61
C LYS A 320 -1.10 15.07 2.64
N VAL A 321 -0.60 14.55 1.52
CA VAL A 321 0.79 14.12 1.34
C VAL A 321 1.37 14.66 0.05
N ASN A 322 2.54 15.30 0.13
CA ASN A 322 3.32 15.68 -1.04
C ASN A 322 4.28 14.57 -1.43
N THR A 323 3.86 13.69 -2.32
CA THR A 323 4.65 12.54 -2.78
C THR A 323 5.82 12.89 -3.70
N ALA A 324 5.98 14.14 -4.12
CA ALA A 324 7.02 14.55 -5.08
C ALA A 324 8.42 14.64 -4.44
N THR A 325 8.52 14.83 -3.12
CA THR A 325 9.78 15.01 -2.40
C THR A 325 10.54 13.70 -2.18
N PHE A 326 9.83 12.58 -2.10
CA PHE A 326 10.40 11.26 -1.85
C PHE A 326 11.32 10.83 -3.00
N LYS A 327 12.53 10.35 -2.66
CA LYS A 327 13.58 9.96 -3.61
C LYS A 327 13.58 8.47 -3.96
N ASN A 328 12.56 7.74 -3.51
CA ASN A 328 12.42 6.30 -3.70
C ASN A 328 13.61 5.51 -3.09
N ASP A 329 14.14 5.99 -1.98
CA ASP A 329 15.13 5.29 -1.16
C ASP A 329 14.94 5.63 0.33
N THR A 330 15.51 4.82 1.21
CA THR A 330 15.40 4.97 2.67
C THR A 330 16.42 5.95 3.25
N ILE A 331 17.51 6.25 2.53
CA ILE A 331 18.59 7.13 3.00
C ILE A 331 18.16 8.60 2.96
N ASN A 332 17.34 8.97 1.98
CA ASN A 332 16.95 10.35 1.71
C ASN A 332 15.57 10.73 2.29
N ILE A 333 15.08 10.02 3.29
CA ILE A 333 13.88 10.40 4.03
C ILE A 333 14.22 11.63 4.89
N LYS A 334 13.52 12.76 4.66
CA LYS A 334 13.82 14.07 5.29
C LYS A 334 12.59 14.77 5.86
N SER A 335 11.41 14.25 5.63
CA SER A 335 10.16 14.88 6.02
C SER A 335 9.09 13.85 6.35
N LYS A 336 8.02 14.32 7.04
CA LYS A 336 6.79 13.57 7.23
C LYS A 336 6.27 12.99 5.91
N ASP A 337 6.24 13.80 4.86
CA ASP A 337 5.68 13.43 3.57
C ASP A 337 6.50 12.33 2.88
N ASP A 338 7.82 12.30 3.08
CA ASP A 338 8.67 11.22 2.58
C ASP A 338 8.37 9.91 3.31
N VAL A 339 8.20 9.94 4.65
CA VAL A 339 7.80 8.76 5.44
C VAL A 339 6.45 8.24 4.98
N LEU A 340 5.43 9.10 4.88
CA LEU A 340 4.09 8.71 4.46
C LEU A 340 4.10 8.15 3.03
N THR A 341 4.89 8.74 2.12
CA THR A 341 5.03 8.24 0.75
C THR A 341 5.69 6.86 0.73
N TYR A 342 6.72 6.65 1.55
CA TYR A 342 7.35 5.34 1.69
C TYR A 342 6.37 4.30 2.23
N MET A 343 5.58 4.65 3.25
CA MET A 343 4.52 3.78 3.81
C MET A 343 3.45 3.42 2.77
N ILE A 344 3.12 4.33 1.82
CA ILE A 344 2.23 4.01 0.69
C ILE A 344 2.85 2.92 -0.20
N HIS A 345 4.14 3.04 -0.55
CA HIS A 345 4.81 2.03 -1.36
C HIS A 345 4.95 0.68 -0.64
N LEU A 346 5.13 0.70 0.68
CA LEU A 346 5.16 -0.51 1.50
C LEU A 346 3.78 -1.16 1.68
N GLY A 347 2.69 -0.43 1.43
CA GLY A 347 1.31 -0.90 1.58
C GLY A 347 0.69 -0.67 2.96
N TYR A 348 1.36 0.08 3.85
CA TYR A 348 0.76 0.49 5.13
C TYR A 348 -0.25 1.62 4.99
N LEU A 349 -0.24 2.34 3.88
CA LEU A 349 -1.19 3.41 3.60
C LEU A 349 -1.80 3.24 2.21
N GLY A 350 -3.09 3.53 2.10
CA GLY A 350 -3.77 3.78 0.84
C GLY A 350 -3.50 5.21 0.37
N TYR A 351 -3.68 5.47 -0.92
CA TYR A 351 -3.47 6.79 -1.51
C TYR A 351 -4.60 7.19 -2.46
N ASN A 352 -5.18 8.34 -2.21
CA ASN A 352 -6.17 8.95 -3.09
C ASN A 352 -5.47 9.91 -4.06
N GLN A 353 -5.35 9.49 -5.32
CA GLN A 353 -4.67 10.29 -6.36
C GLN A 353 -5.37 11.63 -6.65
N LYS A 354 -6.71 11.70 -6.55
CA LYS A 354 -7.48 12.90 -6.85
C LYS A 354 -7.34 13.94 -5.74
N LEU A 355 -7.41 13.52 -4.50
CA LEU A 355 -7.32 14.38 -3.33
C LEU A 355 -5.88 14.60 -2.85
N LYS A 356 -4.93 13.78 -3.31
CA LYS A 356 -3.53 13.72 -2.88
C LYS A 356 -3.43 13.49 -1.36
N THR A 357 -4.20 12.53 -0.87
CA THR A 357 -4.29 12.17 0.54
C THR A 357 -3.89 10.73 0.77
N ALA A 358 -3.29 10.45 1.93
CA ALA A 358 -3.04 9.11 2.43
C ALA A 358 -4.05 8.78 3.53
N PHE A 359 -4.33 7.49 3.71
CA PHE A 359 -5.26 6.97 4.72
C PHE A 359 -4.90 5.52 5.10
N VAL A 360 -5.39 5.05 6.24
CA VAL A 360 -5.30 3.64 6.63
C VAL A 360 -6.30 2.84 5.79
N PRO A 361 -5.84 1.88 4.97
CA PRO A 361 -6.68 1.27 3.95
C PRO A 361 -7.78 0.35 4.51
N ASN A 362 -7.50 -0.42 5.56
CA ASN A 362 -8.37 -1.48 6.04
C ASN A 362 -8.09 -1.85 7.51
N GLU A 363 -8.87 -2.79 8.03
CA GLU A 363 -8.78 -3.22 9.42
C GLU A 363 -7.47 -4.00 9.71
N GLU A 364 -6.98 -4.80 8.76
CA GLU A 364 -5.70 -5.50 8.89
C GLU A 364 -4.56 -4.52 9.18
N ILE A 365 -4.43 -3.49 8.36
CA ILE A 365 -3.38 -2.46 8.51
C ILE A 365 -3.63 -1.55 9.71
N ARG A 366 -4.90 -1.31 10.05
CA ARG A 366 -5.24 -0.56 11.27
C ARG A 366 -4.68 -1.25 12.50
N GLN A 367 -4.88 -2.57 12.63
CA GLN A 367 -4.34 -3.34 13.76
C GLN A 367 -2.81 -3.32 13.79
N GLU A 368 -2.15 -3.46 12.64
CA GLU A 368 -0.69 -3.37 12.56
C GLU A 368 -0.16 -2.01 13.04
N LEU A 369 -0.75 -0.92 12.56
CA LEU A 369 -0.34 0.42 12.97
C LEU A 369 -0.68 0.71 14.43
N THR A 370 -1.81 0.24 14.94
CA THR A 370 -2.17 0.36 16.35
C THR A 370 -1.15 -0.37 17.22
N THR A 371 -0.82 -1.62 16.91
CA THR A 371 0.19 -2.40 17.64
C THR A 371 1.58 -1.73 17.58
N ALA A 372 1.94 -1.17 16.42
CA ALA A 372 3.21 -0.44 16.26
C ALA A 372 3.28 0.83 17.13
N VAL A 373 2.15 1.50 17.27
CA VAL A 373 1.97 2.70 18.09
C VAL A 373 1.97 2.37 19.59
N GLU A 374 1.44 1.21 20.00
CA GLU A 374 1.43 0.74 21.39
C GLU A 374 2.81 0.33 21.94
N SER A 375 3.84 0.29 21.08
CA SER A 375 5.19 -0.04 21.52
C SER A 375 5.83 1.06 22.38
N LYS A 376 6.75 0.69 23.29
CA LYS A 376 7.34 1.50 24.37
C LYS A 376 7.72 2.98 24.11
N PRO A 377 8.09 3.42 22.89
CA PRO A 377 8.35 4.85 22.65
C PRO A 377 7.09 5.75 22.70
N TRP A 378 5.93 5.16 22.83
CA TRP A 378 4.64 5.82 22.71
C TRP A 378 3.82 5.79 24.00
N ASN A 379 4.47 5.77 25.18
CA ASN A 379 3.78 5.88 26.48
C ASN A 379 2.80 7.06 26.57
N GLU A 380 3.08 8.16 25.86
CA GLU A 380 2.15 9.28 25.71
C GLU A 380 0.90 8.90 24.92
N LEU A 381 1.01 7.95 23.99
CA LEU A 381 -0.10 7.51 23.15
C LEU A 381 -0.99 6.46 23.85
N LEU A 382 -0.41 5.59 24.66
CA LEU A 382 -1.18 4.69 25.54
C LEU A 382 -2.02 5.50 26.52
N LYS A 383 -1.43 6.56 27.07
CA LYS A 383 -2.15 7.53 27.89
C LYS A 383 -3.26 8.22 27.09
N PHE A 384 -2.98 8.58 25.85
CA PHE A 384 -3.95 9.18 24.95
C PHE A 384 -5.11 8.24 24.61
N GLN A 385 -4.83 6.95 24.32
CA GLN A 385 -5.87 5.96 24.09
C GLN A 385 -6.78 5.81 25.31
N GLN A 386 -6.19 5.71 26.51
CA GLN A 386 -6.94 5.69 27.76
C GLN A 386 -7.78 6.96 27.95
N ASP A 387 -7.23 8.12 27.65
CA ASP A 387 -7.95 9.39 27.72
C ASP A 387 -9.13 9.45 26.71
N SER A 388 -8.95 8.87 25.53
CA SER A 388 -10.02 8.74 24.52
C SER A 388 -11.11 7.75 24.93
N GLU A 389 -10.77 6.63 25.55
CA GLU A 389 -11.74 5.68 26.12
C GLU A 389 -12.54 6.33 27.24
N ASN A 390 -11.87 7.00 28.17
CA ASN A 390 -12.52 7.74 29.26
C ASN A 390 -13.48 8.83 28.70
N LEU A 391 -13.10 9.49 27.61
CA LEU A 391 -13.96 10.48 26.94
C LEU A 391 -15.23 9.83 26.38
N LEU A 392 -15.11 8.66 25.73
CA LEU A 392 -16.27 7.92 25.25
C LEU A 392 -17.17 7.52 26.40
N ASP A 393 -16.64 6.93 27.46
CA ASP A 393 -17.40 6.51 28.64
C ASP A 393 -18.14 7.72 29.25
N SER A 394 -17.48 8.85 29.46
CA SER A 394 -18.12 10.07 29.97
C SER A 394 -19.22 10.60 29.03
N THR A 395 -19.04 10.41 27.72
CA THR A 395 -20.09 10.80 26.73
C THR A 395 -21.31 9.90 26.86
N LEU A 396 -21.09 8.60 27.03
CA LEU A 396 -22.18 7.62 27.22
C LEU A 396 -22.91 7.81 28.55
N ASP A 397 -22.18 8.19 29.61
CA ASP A 397 -22.75 8.55 30.92
C ASP A 397 -23.44 9.92 30.92
N MET A 398 -23.38 10.66 29.80
CA MET A 398 -23.93 12.00 29.63
C MET A 398 -23.32 13.05 30.59
N ASP A 399 -22.09 12.82 31.07
CA ASP A 399 -21.36 13.76 31.91
C ASP A 399 -20.65 14.84 31.05
N GLY A 400 -21.40 15.89 30.68
CA GLY A 400 -20.87 16.98 29.89
C GLY A 400 -19.70 17.73 30.53
N VAL A 401 -19.60 17.76 31.86
CA VAL A 401 -18.48 18.41 32.56
C VAL A 401 -17.21 17.58 32.40
N ALA A 402 -17.29 16.27 32.62
CA ALA A 402 -16.15 15.38 32.41
C ALA A 402 -15.69 15.39 30.95
N VAL A 403 -16.63 15.38 29.99
CA VAL A 403 -16.31 15.48 28.56
C VAL A 403 -15.56 16.78 28.24
N ALA A 404 -16.02 17.92 28.72
CA ALA A 404 -15.36 19.20 28.49
C ALA A 404 -13.91 19.23 29.05
N VAL A 405 -13.72 18.74 30.27
CA VAL A 405 -12.40 18.66 30.92
C VAL A 405 -11.46 17.71 30.15
N GLN A 406 -11.95 16.59 29.68
CA GLN A 406 -11.13 15.62 28.94
C GLN A 406 -10.75 16.13 27.55
N ILE A 407 -11.66 16.83 26.84
CA ILE A 407 -11.33 17.47 25.56
C ILE A 407 -10.25 18.54 25.78
N GLU A 408 -10.35 19.32 26.83
CA GLU A 408 -9.34 20.33 27.17
C GLU A 408 -7.98 19.71 27.47
N LYS A 409 -7.95 18.61 28.22
CA LYS A 409 -6.73 17.86 28.51
C LYS A 409 -6.10 17.33 27.22
N ILE A 410 -6.89 16.68 26.35
CA ILE A 410 -6.43 16.14 25.07
C ILE A 410 -5.90 17.27 24.17
N HIS A 411 -6.59 18.40 24.13
CA HIS A 411 -6.12 19.58 23.40
C HIS A 411 -4.76 20.05 23.87
N ASN A 412 -4.58 20.22 25.19
CA ASN A 412 -3.35 20.76 25.76
C ASN A 412 -2.17 19.79 25.67
N GLU A 413 -2.39 18.49 25.85
CA GLU A 413 -1.34 17.47 25.88
C GLU A 413 -0.95 16.99 24.47
N TYR A 414 -1.91 16.79 23.56
CA TYR A 414 -1.69 16.10 22.27
C TYR A 414 -1.88 16.97 21.04
N ALA A 415 -2.61 18.07 21.14
CA ALA A 415 -2.93 18.94 20.03
C ALA A 415 -2.37 20.36 20.17
N SER A 416 -1.38 20.57 21.04
CA SER A 416 -0.80 21.89 21.31
C SER A 416 -0.18 22.58 20.09
N SER A 417 0.19 21.81 19.05
CA SER A 417 0.65 22.34 17.75
C SER A 417 -0.51 22.83 16.87
N ILE A 418 -1.75 22.45 17.17
CA ILE A 418 -2.93 22.92 16.44
C ILE A 418 -3.29 24.30 17.00
N GLN A 419 -3.05 25.34 16.21
CA GLN A 419 -3.49 26.68 16.59
C GLN A 419 -5.03 26.74 16.60
N TYR A 420 -5.61 26.94 17.78
CA TYR A 420 -7.04 27.10 17.97
C TYR A 420 -7.49 28.47 17.43
N ASN A 421 -7.87 28.50 16.17
CA ASN A 421 -8.24 29.75 15.49
C ASN A 421 -9.72 29.80 15.07
N ASN A 422 -10.37 28.64 14.94
CA ASN A 422 -11.74 28.51 14.44
C ASN A 422 -12.33 27.13 14.76
N GLU A 423 -13.57 26.93 14.35
CA GLU A 423 -14.35 25.68 14.49
C GLU A 423 -13.67 24.47 13.81
N ASN A 424 -12.97 24.67 12.70
CA ASN A 424 -12.24 23.59 12.02
C ASN A 424 -11.07 23.06 12.87
N SER A 425 -10.43 23.92 13.66
CA SER A 425 -9.38 23.52 14.59
C SER A 425 -9.95 22.67 15.73
N LEU A 426 -11.12 23.04 16.26
CA LEU A 426 -11.87 22.27 17.24
C LEU A 426 -12.28 20.91 16.68
N SER A 427 -12.79 20.87 15.46
CA SER A 427 -13.13 19.62 14.74
C SER A 427 -11.94 18.67 14.64
N SER A 428 -10.74 19.19 14.39
CA SER A 428 -9.51 18.37 14.31
C SER A 428 -9.16 17.76 15.67
N VAL A 429 -9.26 18.51 16.75
CA VAL A 429 -9.01 17.98 18.11
C VAL A 429 -10.02 16.92 18.50
N LEU A 430 -11.29 17.11 18.16
CA LEU A 430 -12.34 16.12 18.46
C LEU A 430 -12.18 14.84 17.64
N THR A 431 -11.73 14.93 16.40
CA THR A 431 -11.38 13.75 15.62
C THR A 431 -10.33 12.90 16.34
N ILE A 432 -9.35 13.56 16.94
CA ILE A 432 -8.33 12.90 17.74
C ILE A 432 -8.94 12.36 19.05
N ALA A 433 -9.72 13.17 19.76
CA ALA A 433 -10.26 12.84 21.07
C ALA A 433 -11.15 11.58 21.08
N TYR A 434 -11.92 11.35 20.01
CA TYR A 434 -12.80 10.18 19.88
C TYR A 434 -12.16 9.02 19.10
N LEU A 435 -10.85 8.83 19.18
CA LEU A 435 -10.14 7.76 18.46
C LEU A 435 -10.65 6.36 18.85
N SER A 436 -10.89 6.11 20.14
CA SER A 436 -11.39 4.83 20.66
C SER A 436 -12.80 4.47 20.17
N VAL A 437 -13.59 5.45 19.76
CA VAL A 437 -14.95 5.26 19.21
C VAL A 437 -14.95 4.29 18.03
N MET A 438 -13.88 4.25 17.26
CA MET A 438 -13.75 3.38 16.07
C MET A 438 -13.79 1.88 16.39
N GLN A 439 -13.56 1.48 17.62
CA GLN A 439 -13.73 0.09 18.04
C GLN A 439 -15.21 -0.33 17.97
N TYR A 440 -16.12 0.54 18.38
CA TYR A 440 -17.55 0.26 18.56
C TYR A 440 -18.45 0.85 17.47
N TYR A 441 -17.95 1.87 16.77
CA TYR A 441 -18.69 2.63 15.76
C TYR A 441 -18.08 2.49 14.37
N PHE A 442 -18.89 2.69 13.35
CA PHE A 442 -18.40 2.92 11.99
C PHE A 442 -17.60 4.23 11.93
N LYS A 443 -16.79 4.39 10.86
CA LYS A 443 -16.11 5.66 10.59
C LYS A 443 -17.10 6.83 10.73
N PRO A 444 -16.77 7.86 11.52
CA PRO A 444 -17.67 8.99 11.71
C PRO A 444 -17.98 9.69 10.37
N ILE A 445 -19.23 9.93 10.14
CA ILE A 445 -19.67 10.72 8.99
C ILE A 445 -19.51 12.18 9.35
N ARG A 446 -18.64 12.88 8.65
CA ARG A 446 -18.41 14.33 8.78
C ARG A 446 -19.33 15.06 7.81
N GLU A 447 -19.86 16.22 8.24
CA GLU A 447 -20.73 17.04 7.41
C GLU A 447 -21.89 16.23 6.78
N LEU A 448 -22.55 15.39 7.60
CA LEU A 448 -23.70 14.62 7.12
C LEU A 448 -24.78 15.57 6.60
N PRO A 449 -25.18 15.50 5.31
CA PRO A 449 -26.27 16.30 4.78
C PRO A 449 -27.57 15.96 5.50
N THR A 450 -28.15 16.92 6.20
CA THR A 450 -29.42 16.76 6.88
C THR A 450 -30.35 17.86 6.39
N GLY A 451 -31.49 17.52 5.86
CA GLY A 451 -32.51 18.36 5.22
C GLY A 451 -32.42 19.90 5.22
N ARG A 452 -31.80 20.54 6.21
CA ARG A 452 -31.59 21.99 6.33
C ARG A 452 -30.17 22.40 6.79
N GLY A 453 -29.17 21.48 6.79
CA GLY A 453 -27.81 21.76 7.21
C GLY A 453 -26.96 20.51 7.28
N PHE A 454 -25.79 20.60 7.92
CA PHE A 454 -24.84 19.50 8.09
C PHE A 454 -24.55 19.33 9.59
N ALA A 455 -24.57 18.10 10.10
CA ALA A 455 -24.01 17.78 11.42
C ALA A 455 -22.49 17.62 11.31
N ASP A 456 -21.76 18.18 12.27
CA ASP A 456 -20.28 18.13 12.21
C ASP A 456 -19.75 16.70 12.27
N PHE A 457 -20.31 15.87 13.17
CA PHE A 457 -19.98 14.44 13.25
C PHE A 457 -21.23 13.62 13.58
N VAL A 458 -21.33 12.46 12.94
CA VAL A 458 -22.31 11.43 13.30
C VAL A 458 -21.58 10.10 13.45
N PHE A 459 -21.73 9.48 14.62
CA PHE A 459 -21.20 8.17 14.95
C PHE A 459 -22.36 7.17 14.99
N ILE A 460 -22.30 6.14 14.14
CA ILE A 460 -23.31 5.07 14.09
C ILE A 460 -22.65 3.81 14.62
N PRO A 461 -23.17 3.16 15.67
CA PRO A 461 -22.58 1.95 16.22
C PRO A 461 -22.66 0.80 15.20
N LYS A 462 -21.68 -0.08 15.24
CA LYS A 462 -21.65 -1.29 14.44
C LYS A 462 -22.81 -2.21 14.90
N PRO A 463 -23.34 -3.10 14.02
CA PRO A 463 -24.49 -3.93 14.32
C PRO A 463 -24.35 -4.74 15.61
N GLU A 464 -23.16 -5.27 15.88
CA GLU A 464 -22.83 -6.07 17.07
C GLU A 464 -22.85 -5.29 18.38
N TYR A 465 -22.69 -3.95 18.32
CA TYR A 465 -22.66 -3.07 19.50
C TYR A 465 -23.90 -2.19 19.67
N LYS A 466 -24.85 -2.32 18.77
CA LYS A 466 -26.03 -1.46 18.70
C LYS A 466 -26.93 -1.50 19.95
N SER A 467 -26.91 -2.60 20.71
CA SER A 467 -27.65 -2.73 21.97
C SER A 467 -27.04 -1.92 23.11
N ASP A 468 -25.73 -1.73 23.09
CA ASP A 468 -24.97 -1.19 24.21
C ASP A 468 -24.47 0.24 23.96
N TYR A 469 -24.40 0.64 22.68
CA TYR A 469 -23.88 1.95 22.25
C TYR A 469 -24.92 2.73 21.45
N PRO A 470 -25.32 3.95 21.91
CA PRO A 470 -26.21 4.83 21.16
C PRO A 470 -25.51 5.45 19.94
N ALA A 471 -26.24 5.91 18.94
CA ALA A 471 -25.68 6.80 17.94
C ALA A 471 -25.37 8.17 18.56
N LEU A 472 -24.25 8.79 18.14
CA LEU A 472 -23.88 10.13 18.62
C LEU A 472 -24.00 11.13 17.47
N ILE A 473 -24.70 12.25 17.71
CA ILE A 473 -24.74 13.40 16.79
C ILE A 473 -24.05 14.55 17.50
N VAL A 474 -22.91 14.98 16.97
CA VAL A 474 -22.07 16.02 17.57
C VAL A 474 -22.13 17.29 16.73
N GLU A 475 -22.39 18.39 17.38
CA GLU A 475 -22.37 19.74 16.81
C GLU A 475 -21.37 20.62 17.57
N LEU A 476 -20.53 21.34 16.82
CA LEU A 476 -19.49 22.19 17.35
C LEU A 476 -19.93 23.66 17.33
N LYS A 477 -19.42 24.40 18.28
CA LYS A 477 -19.56 25.86 18.31
C LYS A 477 -18.27 26.52 18.75
N TRP A 478 -18.06 27.71 18.27
CA TRP A 478 -16.88 28.53 18.56
C TRP A 478 -17.32 29.88 19.06
N ASN A 479 -16.94 30.23 20.30
CA ASN A 479 -17.35 31.48 20.97
C ASN A 479 -18.88 31.69 21.04
N GLN A 480 -19.63 30.61 21.25
CA GLN A 480 -21.08 30.66 21.35
C GLN A 480 -21.57 30.00 22.64
N ASN A 481 -22.87 29.86 22.80
CA ASN A 481 -23.44 29.11 23.91
C ASN A 481 -23.59 27.65 23.53
N VAL A 482 -23.10 26.72 24.36
CA VAL A 482 -23.19 25.28 24.12
C VAL A 482 -24.63 24.80 23.89
N ARG A 483 -25.63 25.44 24.51
CA ARG A 483 -27.05 25.13 24.29
C ARG A 483 -27.49 25.36 22.83
N THR A 484 -26.86 26.31 22.13
CA THR A 484 -27.17 26.57 20.72
C THR A 484 -26.73 25.41 19.82
N ALA A 485 -25.71 24.67 20.19
CA ALA A 485 -25.28 23.46 19.45
C ALA A 485 -26.37 22.38 19.50
N VAL A 486 -26.82 22.00 20.70
CA VAL A 486 -27.87 20.99 20.85
C VAL A 486 -29.20 21.47 20.24
N GLN A 487 -29.55 22.75 20.42
CA GLN A 487 -30.75 23.31 19.81
C GLN A 487 -30.67 23.27 18.28
N GLN A 488 -29.52 23.53 17.69
CA GLN A 488 -29.33 23.43 16.24
C GLN A 488 -29.56 22.01 15.73
N ILE A 489 -29.07 20.98 16.45
CA ILE A 489 -29.33 19.58 16.10
C ILE A 489 -30.84 19.30 16.04
N LYS A 490 -31.57 19.81 17.01
CA LYS A 490 -33.03 19.65 17.08
C LYS A 490 -33.76 20.42 15.98
N ASP A 491 -33.47 21.71 15.82
CA ASP A 491 -34.15 22.62 14.88
C ASP A 491 -33.95 22.19 13.41
N LYS A 492 -32.75 21.69 13.10
CA LYS A 492 -32.40 21.20 11.75
C LYS A 492 -32.77 19.74 11.54
N LYS A 493 -33.34 19.07 12.54
CA LYS A 493 -33.80 17.67 12.48
C LYS A 493 -32.70 16.69 12.05
N TYR A 494 -31.50 16.86 12.55
CA TYR A 494 -30.38 15.96 12.25
C TYR A 494 -30.68 14.49 12.56
N PRO A 495 -31.39 14.15 13.68
CA PRO A 495 -31.77 12.76 13.93
C PRO A 495 -32.60 12.14 12.81
N SER A 496 -33.37 12.94 12.05
CA SER A 496 -34.19 12.43 10.94
C SER A 496 -33.40 11.82 9.79
N SER A 497 -32.13 12.20 9.64
CA SER A 497 -31.24 11.64 8.61
C SER A 497 -30.79 10.21 8.92
N ILE A 498 -30.94 9.77 10.17
CA ILE A 498 -30.65 8.41 10.62
C ILE A 498 -31.91 7.68 11.11
N LEU A 499 -33.06 8.04 10.57
CA LEU A 499 -34.38 7.51 10.96
C LEU A 499 -34.48 5.97 10.86
N SER A 500 -33.74 5.35 9.95
CA SER A 500 -33.66 3.88 9.83
C SER A 500 -32.88 3.24 10.99
N TYR A 501 -32.14 4.05 11.77
CA TYR A 501 -31.44 3.59 12.95
C TYR A 501 -32.44 3.35 14.10
N SER A 502 -32.48 2.12 14.61
CA SER A 502 -33.47 1.71 15.64
C SER A 502 -32.95 1.83 17.08
N GLY A 503 -31.70 2.26 17.32
CA GLY A 503 -31.09 2.43 18.65
C GLY A 503 -31.36 3.79 19.28
N ASP A 504 -30.78 4.00 20.46
CA ASP A 504 -30.78 5.30 21.15
C ASP A 504 -29.87 6.29 20.44
N ILE A 505 -30.15 7.58 20.59
CA ILE A 505 -29.36 8.68 20.01
C ILE A 505 -29.03 9.68 21.10
N LEU A 506 -27.76 10.05 21.22
CA LEU A 506 -27.31 11.17 22.04
C LEU A 506 -26.98 12.38 21.16
N LEU A 507 -27.47 13.54 21.59
CA LEU A 507 -27.16 14.84 21.00
C LEU A 507 -26.06 15.47 21.83
N VAL A 508 -24.89 15.73 21.23
CA VAL A 508 -23.69 16.23 21.90
C VAL A 508 -23.35 17.60 21.33
N GLY A 509 -23.52 18.63 22.12
CA GLY A 509 -23.08 19.99 21.81
C GLY A 509 -21.73 20.28 22.47
N ILE A 510 -20.76 20.79 21.73
CA ILE A 510 -19.46 21.19 22.24
C ILE A 510 -19.15 22.62 21.80
N ASN A 511 -18.75 23.46 22.75
CA ASN A 511 -18.31 24.83 22.49
C ASN A 511 -16.92 25.08 23.06
N TYR A 512 -16.10 25.86 22.35
CA TYR A 512 -14.88 26.44 22.89
C TYR A 512 -15.02 27.95 23.00
N ASP A 513 -14.77 28.49 24.18
CA ASP A 513 -14.74 29.91 24.44
C ASP A 513 -13.30 30.43 24.44
N LYS A 514 -12.97 31.24 23.44
CA LYS A 514 -11.62 31.83 23.28
C LYS A 514 -11.24 32.80 24.41
N SER A 515 -12.22 33.42 25.07
CA SER A 515 -11.98 34.41 26.11
C SER A 515 -11.59 33.77 27.45
N THR A 516 -12.26 32.67 27.82
CA THR A 516 -11.94 31.87 29.01
C THR A 516 -10.94 30.76 28.72
N LYS A 517 -10.78 30.38 27.45
CA LYS A 517 -10.02 29.22 26.96
C LYS A 517 -10.57 27.88 27.46
N GLU A 518 -11.84 27.81 27.72
CA GLU A 518 -12.52 26.65 28.27
C GLU A 518 -13.41 25.96 27.23
N HIS A 519 -13.50 24.64 27.34
CA HIS A 519 -14.48 23.83 26.63
C HIS A 519 -15.76 23.73 27.48
N GLN A 520 -16.89 23.63 26.78
CA GLN A 520 -18.19 23.35 27.38
C GLN A 520 -18.86 22.25 26.58
N CYS A 521 -19.49 21.31 27.27
CA CYS A 521 -20.25 20.23 26.64
C CYS A 521 -21.64 20.12 27.27
N LEU A 522 -22.64 19.86 26.42
CA LEU A 522 -24.01 19.55 26.82
C LEU A 522 -24.45 18.29 26.05
N ILE A 523 -24.94 17.30 26.77
CA ILE A 523 -25.39 16.04 26.20
C ILE A 523 -26.86 15.83 26.57
N GLU A 524 -27.68 15.50 25.58
CA GLU A 524 -29.10 15.20 25.79
C GLU A 524 -29.47 13.93 25.03
N ARG A 525 -30.36 13.12 25.61
CA ARG A 525 -30.94 11.97 24.90
C ARG A 525 -32.02 12.47 23.94
N TYR A 526 -31.98 11.98 22.70
CA TYR A 526 -33.05 12.28 21.73
C TYR A 526 -34.26 11.40 21.99
N GLU A 527 -35.38 12.04 22.33
CA GLU A 527 -36.67 11.36 22.43
C GLU A 527 -37.27 11.27 21.02
N LYS A 528 -37.54 10.05 20.56
CA LYS A 528 -38.21 9.81 19.29
C LYS A 528 -39.71 10.07 19.51
N ASP A 529 -40.29 11.07 18.82
CA ASP A 529 -41.74 11.31 18.79
C ASP A 529 -42.51 10.10 18.21
#